data_1a727320da52320ba051cd156ddbada3
#
_entry.id   1a727320da52320ba051cd156ddbada3
#
_cell.length_a   1.000
_cell.length_b   1.000
_cell.length_c   1.000
_cell.angle_alpha   90.00
_cell.angle_beta   90.00
_cell.angle_gamma   90.00
#
_symmetry.space_group_name_H-M   'P 1'
#
loop_
_entity.id
_entity.type
_entity.pdbx_description
1 polymer ?
#
loop_
_entity_poly.entity_id
_entity_poly.type
_entity_poly.pdbx_seq_one_letter_code
_entity_poly.pdbx_strand_id
1 'polypeptide(L)'
;MNKTYVILAVAALAGCASMGMGGFRQPVVNFNDLQVEGVGTRGGTVDIVLSVYNPNGYRLDASRLTYRLLVDTTAVGEGVYNTRFTVQSGDSTIVRLPVSLSYAGLAAAAKQLRENGSVNYRVLGEVSVATPAGNFTQPYNRTGRFSTLSGMSH
;
A
#
# COMPACT_ATOMS: atom_id res chain seq x y z
N MET A 1 -56.44 25.81 -14.81
CA MET A 1 -56.80 24.48 -14.34
C MET A 1 -55.69 23.53 -14.69
N ASN A 2 -55.24 22.76 -13.74
CA ASN A 2 -54.29 21.64 -13.83
C ASN A 2 -52.83 22.01 -14.00
N LYS A 3 -52.31 22.76 -13.04
CA LYS A 3 -50.87 22.95 -12.84
C LYS A 3 -50.28 21.97 -11.81
N THR A 4 -51.00 20.93 -11.43
CA THR A 4 -50.64 20.08 -10.28
C THR A 4 -50.02 18.74 -10.66
N TYR A 5 -49.83 18.43 -11.94
CA TYR A 5 -49.33 17.12 -12.38
C TYR A 5 -47.91 17.11 -12.94
N VAL A 6 -47.18 18.23 -12.89
CA VAL A 6 -45.85 18.32 -13.46
C VAL A 6 -44.71 18.12 -12.40
N ILE A 7 -45.05 18.08 -11.12
CA ILE A 7 -44.02 18.02 -10.04
C ILE A 7 -43.71 16.58 -9.61
N LEU A 8 -44.44 15.56 -10.08
CA LEU A 8 -44.23 14.17 -9.62
C LEU A 8 -43.35 13.31 -10.52
N ALA A 9 -42.80 13.84 -11.61
CA ALA A 9 -42.02 13.05 -12.57
C ALA A 9 -40.49 13.23 -12.48
N VAL A 10 -39.98 14.06 -11.59
CA VAL A 10 -38.52 14.34 -11.52
C VAL A 10 -37.82 13.63 -10.34
N ALA A 11 -38.57 12.99 -9.46
CA ALA A 11 -37.99 12.32 -8.28
C ALA A 11 -37.55 10.86 -8.51
N ALA A 12 -37.72 10.31 -9.72
CA ALA A 12 -37.42 8.88 -9.97
C ALA A 12 -36.07 8.59 -10.64
N LEU A 13 -35.26 9.61 -10.92
CA LEU A 13 -33.96 9.40 -11.60
C LEU A 13 -32.74 9.46 -10.67
N ALA A 14 -32.93 9.75 -9.39
CA ALA A 14 -31.82 9.81 -8.44
C ALA A 14 -31.52 8.47 -7.75
N GLY A 15 -32.30 7.42 -7.98
CA GLY A 15 -32.18 6.13 -7.29
C GLY A 15 -31.32 5.07 -7.97
N CYS A 16 -30.95 5.26 -9.24
CA CYS A 16 -30.23 4.20 -9.99
C CYS A 16 -28.71 4.31 -9.99
N ALA A 17 -28.16 5.37 -9.44
CA ALA A 17 -26.69 5.54 -9.40
C ALA A 17 -26.02 4.78 -8.26
N SER A 18 -26.77 4.30 -7.27
CA SER A 18 -26.21 3.61 -6.11
C SER A 18 -26.40 2.09 -6.10
N MET A 19 -27.10 1.51 -7.05
CA MET A 19 -27.40 0.08 -7.08
C MET A 19 -26.66 -0.72 -8.14
N GLY A 20 -25.86 -0.11 -8.98
CA GLY A 20 -25.11 -0.80 -10.00
C GLY A 20 -23.63 -0.60 -9.84
N MET A 21 -22.92 -1.62 -9.47
CA MET A 21 -21.49 -1.69 -9.25
C MET A 21 -21.10 -1.30 -7.83
N GLY A 22 -21.01 -2.29 -6.98
CA GLY A 22 -20.31 -2.15 -5.71
C GLY A 22 -18.98 -1.47 -5.99
N GLY A 23 -18.88 -0.19 -5.65
CA GLY A 23 -17.74 0.64 -6.01
C GLY A 23 -16.46 -0.01 -5.51
N PHE A 24 -15.42 0.01 -6.34
CA PHE A 24 -14.09 -0.42 -5.95
C PHE A 24 -13.68 0.32 -4.68
N ARG A 25 -13.38 -0.44 -3.63
CA ARG A 25 -12.79 0.08 -2.41
C ARG A 25 -11.29 -0.18 -2.46
N GLN A 26 -10.53 0.85 -2.15
CA GLN A 26 -9.08 0.72 -2.11
C GLN A 26 -8.65 -0.38 -1.14
N PRO A 27 -7.76 -1.29 -1.54
CA PRO A 27 -7.12 -2.20 -0.60
C PRO A 27 -6.42 -1.44 0.51
N VAL A 28 -6.54 -1.96 1.72
CA VAL A 28 -5.86 -1.38 2.87
C VAL A 28 -4.48 -2.03 2.98
N VAL A 29 -3.44 -1.24 2.78
CA VAL A 29 -2.06 -1.69 2.90
C VAL A 29 -1.55 -1.30 4.27
N ASN A 30 -1.22 -2.29 5.08
CA ASN A 30 -0.63 -2.11 6.39
C ASN A 30 0.82 -2.59 6.36
N PHE A 31 1.69 -1.82 7.00
CA PHE A 31 3.04 -2.26 7.26
C PHE A 31 3.03 -3.24 8.44
N ASN A 32 3.66 -4.40 8.26
CA ASN A 32 3.78 -5.41 9.31
C ASN A 32 5.17 -5.45 9.92
N ASP A 33 6.19 -5.49 9.07
CA ASP A 33 7.55 -5.73 9.56
C ASP A 33 8.60 -5.27 8.53
N LEU A 34 9.82 -5.12 8.99
CA LEU A 34 10.98 -4.87 8.15
C LEU A 34 12.07 -5.86 8.57
N GLN A 35 12.44 -6.73 7.66
CA GLN A 35 13.41 -7.79 7.91
C GLN A 35 14.70 -7.53 7.14
N VAL A 36 15.82 -7.52 7.85
CA VAL A 36 17.13 -7.37 7.21
C VAL A 36 17.56 -8.73 6.69
N GLU A 37 17.69 -8.86 5.37
CA GLU A 37 18.07 -10.11 4.72
C GLU A 37 19.59 -10.26 4.61
N GLY A 38 20.31 -9.17 4.42
CA GLY A 38 21.74 -9.23 4.32
C GLY A 38 22.42 -7.89 4.06
N VAL A 39 23.70 -7.87 4.30
CA VAL A 39 24.57 -6.73 3.99
C VAL A 39 25.70 -7.22 3.10
N GLY A 40 25.88 -6.60 1.96
CA GLY A 40 26.89 -6.94 0.96
C GLY A 40 27.84 -5.78 0.65
N THR A 41 28.66 -5.96 -0.38
CA THR A 41 29.65 -4.96 -0.80
C THR A 41 29.07 -3.68 -1.40
N ARG A 42 27.81 -3.72 -1.85
CA ARG A 42 27.12 -2.59 -2.50
C ARG A 42 26.02 -1.94 -1.65
N GLY A 43 25.73 -2.49 -0.50
CA GLY A 43 24.66 -2.04 0.38
C GLY A 43 24.02 -3.20 1.12
N GLY A 44 22.75 -3.06 1.51
CA GLY A 44 21.98 -4.09 2.18
C GLY A 44 20.69 -4.40 1.44
N THR A 45 20.10 -5.54 1.75
CA THR A 45 18.76 -5.91 1.31
C THR A 45 17.86 -6.06 2.52
N VAL A 46 16.70 -5.45 2.46
CA VAL A 46 15.66 -5.58 3.47
C VAL A 46 14.37 -6.02 2.80
N ASP A 47 13.61 -6.86 3.48
CA ASP A 47 12.25 -7.18 3.08
C ASP A 47 11.27 -6.30 3.85
N ILE A 48 10.48 -5.55 3.11
CA ILE A 48 9.31 -4.84 3.66
C ILE A 48 8.16 -5.83 3.63
N VAL A 49 7.63 -6.16 4.80
CA VAL A 49 6.49 -7.07 4.94
C VAL A 49 5.22 -6.25 5.06
N LEU A 50 4.35 -6.37 4.07
CA LEU A 50 3.08 -5.67 4.00
C LEU A 50 1.93 -6.66 4.15
N SER A 51 0.86 -6.25 4.82
CA SER A 51 -0.43 -6.91 4.80
C SER A 51 -1.38 -6.13 3.91
N VAL A 52 -1.90 -6.75 2.89
CA VAL A 52 -2.86 -6.16 1.96
C VAL A 52 -4.23 -6.75 2.22
N TYR A 53 -5.15 -5.94 2.73
CA TYR A 53 -6.54 -6.33 3.00
C TYR A 53 -7.44 -5.89 1.85
N ASN A 54 -8.32 -6.79 1.42
CA ASN A 54 -9.30 -6.53 0.38
C ASN A 54 -10.70 -6.29 0.99
N PRO A 55 -11.18 -5.03 1.05
CA PRO A 55 -12.51 -4.72 1.58
C PRO A 55 -13.63 -4.96 0.57
N ASN A 56 -13.32 -5.45 -0.63
CA ASN A 56 -14.32 -5.65 -1.69
C ASN A 56 -15.01 -7.01 -1.56
N GLY A 57 -16.21 -7.10 -2.07
CA GLY A 57 -16.97 -8.35 -2.16
C GLY A 57 -16.51 -9.32 -3.27
N TYR A 58 -15.33 -9.07 -3.85
CA TYR A 58 -14.74 -9.88 -4.92
C TYR A 58 -13.21 -9.95 -4.76
N ARG A 59 -12.61 -10.95 -5.37
CA ARG A 59 -11.18 -11.17 -5.39
C ARG A 59 -10.45 -10.04 -6.13
N LEU A 60 -9.30 -9.62 -5.64
CA LEU A 60 -8.38 -8.73 -6.30
C LEU A 60 -7.14 -9.50 -6.76
N ASP A 61 -6.77 -9.31 -8.01
CA ASP A 61 -5.54 -9.87 -8.57
C ASP A 61 -4.56 -8.72 -8.81
N ALA A 62 -3.57 -8.61 -7.95
CA ALA A 62 -2.51 -7.62 -8.11
C ALA A 62 -1.47 -8.13 -9.09
N SER A 63 -1.12 -7.29 -10.06
CA SER A 63 -0.18 -7.65 -11.12
C SER A 63 1.17 -6.92 -11.00
N ARG A 64 1.17 -5.80 -10.33
CA ARG A 64 2.36 -4.96 -10.18
C ARG A 64 2.25 -4.09 -8.93
N LEU A 65 3.36 -3.96 -8.24
CA LEU A 65 3.48 -3.05 -7.11
C LEU A 65 4.81 -2.32 -7.24
N THR A 66 4.76 -1.00 -7.28
CA THR A 66 5.95 -0.16 -7.20
C THR A 66 6.14 0.31 -5.77
N TYR A 67 7.36 0.50 -5.36
CA TYR A 67 7.66 0.97 -4.01
C TYR A 67 8.90 1.85 -4.00
N ARG A 68 8.87 2.83 -3.11
CA ARG A 68 10.00 3.68 -2.76
C ARG A 68 10.02 3.83 -1.24
N LEU A 69 11.16 3.54 -0.65
CA LEU A 69 11.41 3.71 0.77
C LEU A 69 12.18 5.01 0.98
N LEU A 70 11.64 5.86 1.82
CA LEU A 70 12.28 7.11 2.27
C LEU A 70 12.60 6.99 3.76
N VAL A 71 13.77 7.46 4.14
CA VAL A 71 14.11 7.76 5.53
C VAL A 71 14.21 9.26 5.64
N ASP A 72 13.33 9.85 6.45
CA ASP A 72 13.08 11.29 6.40
C ASP A 72 12.61 11.73 5.00
N THR A 73 13.41 12.55 4.33
CA THR A 73 13.20 12.99 2.96
C THR A 73 14.14 12.32 1.96
N THR A 74 15.02 11.43 2.42
CA THR A 74 16.03 10.77 1.59
C THR A 74 15.50 9.46 1.05
N ALA A 75 15.49 9.30 -0.27
CA ALA A 75 15.20 8.02 -0.89
C ALA A 75 16.36 7.05 -0.63
N VAL A 76 16.06 5.95 0.04
CA VAL A 76 17.06 4.95 0.44
C VAL A 76 16.96 3.66 -0.35
N GLY A 77 15.81 3.41 -0.96
CA GLY A 77 15.61 2.26 -1.83
C GLY A 77 14.31 2.38 -2.61
N GLU A 78 14.27 1.75 -3.77
CA GLU A 78 13.08 1.70 -4.61
C GLU A 78 13.10 0.43 -5.46
N GLY A 79 11.94 0.05 -5.96
CA GLY A 79 11.84 -1.10 -6.85
C GLY A 79 10.45 -1.33 -7.39
N VAL A 80 10.36 -2.40 -8.15
CA VAL A 80 9.12 -2.88 -8.78
C VAL A 80 8.97 -4.35 -8.47
N TYR A 81 7.82 -4.71 -7.90
CA TYR A 81 7.45 -6.09 -7.66
C TYR A 81 6.42 -6.50 -8.71
N ASN A 82 6.82 -7.36 -9.62
CA ASN A 82 5.99 -7.82 -10.75
C ASN A 82 5.39 -9.21 -10.53
N THR A 83 5.56 -9.80 -9.34
CA THR A 83 4.94 -11.06 -9.00
C THR A 83 3.46 -10.86 -8.73
N ARG A 84 2.63 -11.61 -9.43
CA ARG A 84 1.19 -11.59 -9.20
C ARG A 84 0.86 -12.19 -7.85
N PHE A 85 -0.05 -11.54 -7.14
CA PHE A 85 -0.63 -12.08 -5.92
C PHE A 85 -2.14 -11.81 -5.90
N THR A 86 -2.85 -12.67 -5.20
CA THR A 86 -4.30 -12.60 -5.11
C THR A 86 -4.70 -12.32 -3.67
N VAL A 87 -5.67 -11.40 -3.49
CA VAL A 87 -6.30 -11.15 -2.20
C VAL A 87 -7.77 -11.51 -2.30
N GLN A 88 -8.20 -12.53 -1.59
CA GLN A 88 -9.59 -12.96 -1.56
C GLN A 88 -10.48 -11.88 -0.96
N SER A 89 -11.78 -11.92 -1.30
CA SER A 89 -12.79 -11.03 -0.75
C SER A 89 -12.79 -11.07 0.78
N GLY A 90 -12.66 -9.89 1.41
CA GLY A 90 -12.70 -9.76 2.87
C GLY A 90 -11.51 -10.39 3.59
N ASP A 91 -10.44 -10.71 2.88
CA ASP A 91 -9.26 -11.37 3.43
C ASP A 91 -8.01 -10.51 3.26
N SER A 92 -6.91 -10.95 3.84
CA SER A 92 -5.60 -10.29 3.77
C SER A 92 -4.54 -11.23 3.23
N THR A 93 -3.61 -10.67 2.49
CA THR A 93 -2.44 -11.40 1.98
C THR A 93 -1.17 -10.70 2.44
N ILE A 94 -0.17 -11.48 2.82
CA ILE A 94 1.17 -10.95 3.16
C ILE A 94 2.00 -10.87 1.89
N VAL A 95 2.55 -9.70 1.64
CA VAL A 95 3.45 -9.42 0.52
C VAL A 95 4.81 -9.02 1.07
N ARG A 96 5.85 -9.67 0.59
CA ARG A 96 7.25 -9.33 0.92
C ARG A 96 7.88 -8.62 -0.26
N LEU A 97 8.38 -7.41 -0.02
CA LEU A 97 9.00 -6.56 -1.02
C LEU A 97 10.50 -6.47 -0.74
N PRO A 98 11.34 -7.11 -1.56
CA PRO A 98 12.77 -6.97 -1.40
C PRO A 98 13.22 -5.58 -1.87
N VAL A 99 13.83 -4.82 -0.97
CA VAL A 99 14.36 -3.49 -1.24
C VAL A 99 15.87 -3.51 -1.08
N SER A 100 16.57 -3.16 -2.13
CA SER A 100 18.02 -2.94 -2.07
C SER A 100 18.31 -1.54 -1.56
N LEU A 101 19.01 -1.45 -0.44
CA LEU A 101 19.42 -0.20 0.17
C LEU A 101 20.87 0.12 -0.21
N SER A 102 21.12 1.34 -0.65
CA SER A 102 22.46 1.84 -0.86
C SER A 102 23.18 2.10 0.48
N TYR A 103 24.51 2.15 0.47
CA TYR A 103 25.25 2.54 1.67
C TYR A 103 24.88 3.94 2.16
N ALA A 104 24.59 4.88 1.25
CA ALA A 104 24.09 6.21 1.62
C ALA A 104 22.76 6.14 2.37
N GLY A 105 21.85 5.27 1.92
CA GLY A 105 20.57 5.02 2.59
C GLY A 105 20.75 4.37 3.96
N LEU A 106 21.62 3.39 4.06
CA LEU A 106 21.96 2.76 5.35
C LEU A 106 22.61 3.74 6.32
N ALA A 107 23.49 4.62 5.84
CA ALA A 107 24.12 5.67 6.65
C ALA A 107 23.09 6.68 7.16
N ALA A 108 22.11 7.09 6.33
CA ALA A 108 21.03 7.97 6.74
C ALA A 108 20.16 7.33 7.84
N ALA A 109 19.80 6.08 7.69
CA ALA A 109 19.03 5.32 8.69
C ALA A 109 19.83 5.17 10.00
N ALA A 110 21.12 4.81 9.91
CA ALA A 110 21.98 4.65 11.07
C ALA A 110 22.18 5.98 11.82
N LYS A 111 22.30 7.08 11.10
CA LYS A 111 22.37 8.42 11.69
C LYS A 111 21.14 8.73 12.53
N GLN A 112 19.94 8.55 11.96
CA GLN A 112 18.68 8.77 12.68
C GLN A 112 18.56 7.88 13.90
N LEU A 113 18.89 6.60 13.76
CA LEU A 113 18.84 5.66 14.87
C LEU A 113 19.73 6.07 16.02
N ARG A 114 20.95 6.54 15.71
CA ARG A 114 21.89 7.01 16.72
C ARG A 114 21.44 8.32 17.40
N GLU A 115 20.88 9.25 16.61
CA GLU A 115 20.48 10.58 17.13
C GLU A 115 19.15 10.54 17.87
N ASN A 116 18.20 9.73 17.42
CA ASN A 116 16.83 9.73 17.89
C ASN A 116 16.36 8.41 18.52
N GLY A 117 17.21 7.37 18.52
CA GLY A 117 16.83 6.02 18.97
C GLY A 117 15.80 5.33 18.08
N SER A 118 15.42 5.96 16.97
CA SER A 118 14.43 5.44 16.03
C SER A 118 14.62 6.01 14.63
N VAL A 119 14.10 5.31 13.64
CA VAL A 119 14.10 5.72 12.25
C VAL A 119 12.66 5.91 11.81
N ASN A 120 12.33 7.12 11.36
CA ASN A 120 11.06 7.38 10.70
C ASN A 120 11.21 7.07 9.22
N TYR A 121 10.32 6.27 8.71
CA TYR A 121 10.35 5.90 7.29
C TYR A 121 8.98 6.14 6.65
N ARG A 122 9.00 6.25 5.34
CA ARG A 122 7.82 6.33 4.50
C ARG A 122 7.98 5.36 3.34
N VAL A 123 6.95 4.56 3.10
CA VAL A 123 6.84 3.71 1.91
C VAL A 123 5.74 4.27 1.04
N LEU A 124 6.06 4.55 -0.19
CA LEU A 124 5.08 5.04 -1.17
C LEU A 124 5.26 4.32 -2.49
N GLY A 125 4.20 4.29 -3.27
CA GLY A 125 4.20 3.66 -4.58
C GLY A 125 2.79 3.50 -5.13
N GLU A 126 2.65 2.57 -6.04
CA GLU A 126 1.39 2.27 -6.71
C GLU A 126 1.18 0.76 -6.77
N VAL A 127 -0.06 0.33 -6.61
CA VAL A 127 -0.48 -1.05 -6.82
C VAL A 127 -1.45 -1.10 -8.00
N SER A 128 -1.18 -1.98 -8.95
CA SER A 128 -2.08 -2.27 -10.07
C SER A 128 -2.85 -3.55 -9.80
N VAL A 129 -4.16 -3.45 -9.80
CA VAL A 129 -5.08 -4.54 -9.53
C VAL A 129 -6.04 -4.77 -10.68
N ALA A 130 -6.31 -6.03 -10.98
CA ALA A 130 -7.37 -6.44 -11.87
C ALA A 130 -8.62 -6.79 -11.06
N THR A 131 -9.76 -6.28 -11.50
CA THR A 131 -11.06 -6.52 -10.92
C THR A 131 -12.05 -6.93 -12.02
N PRO A 132 -13.23 -7.47 -11.67
CA PRO A 132 -14.27 -7.74 -12.67
C PRO A 132 -14.71 -6.50 -13.47
N ALA A 133 -14.53 -5.30 -12.92
CA ALA A 133 -14.85 -4.03 -13.56
C ALA A 133 -13.71 -3.44 -14.40
N GLY A 134 -12.53 -4.07 -14.42
CA GLY A 134 -11.34 -3.61 -15.14
C GLY A 134 -10.09 -3.49 -14.27
N ASN A 135 -9.06 -2.91 -14.83
CA ASN A 135 -7.79 -2.71 -14.16
C ASN A 135 -7.73 -1.32 -13.53
N PHE A 136 -7.27 -1.26 -12.29
CA PHE A 136 -7.08 -0.01 -11.55
C PHE A 136 -5.67 0.08 -11.03
N THR A 137 -5.12 1.30 -11.04
CA THR A 137 -3.86 1.61 -10.38
C THR A 137 -4.13 2.56 -9.23
N GLN A 138 -3.71 2.17 -8.03
CA GLN A 138 -3.96 2.92 -6.80
C GLN A 138 -2.64 3.31 -6.16
N PRO A 139 -2.43 4.61 -5.89
CA PRO A 139 -1.29 5.06 -5.13
C PRO A 139 -1.45 4.72 -3.64
N TYR A 140 -0.35 4.45 -2.98
CA TYR A 140 -0.31 4.31 -1.53
C TYR A 140 0.86 5.10 -0.94
N ASN A 141 0.67 5.54 0.29
CA ASN A 141 1.67 6.27 1.06
C ASN A 141 1.47 5.91 2.53
N ARG A 142 2.47 5.29 3.13
CA ARG A 142 2.43 4.87 4.53
C ARG A 142 3.70 5.30 5.23
N THR A 143 3.54 5.82 6.43
CA THR A 143 4.62 6.17 7.33
C THR A 143 4.68 5.19 8.47
N GLY A 144 5.88 4.95 8.97
CA GLY A 144 6.11 4.13 10.15
C GLY A 144 7.36 4.56 10.89
N ARG A 145 7.59 3.90 12.01
CA ARG A 145 8.76 4.13 12.86
C ARG A 145 9.37 2.78 13.22
N PHE A 146 10.66 2.65 13.00
CA PHE A 146 11.46 1.54 13.48
C PHE A 146 12.28 1.99 14.68
N SER A 147 12.29 1.21 15.74
CA SER A 147 13.16 1.42 16.89
C SER A 147 13.82 0.11 17.31
N THR A 148 15.01 0.20 17.86
CA THR A 148 15.74 -0.99 18.34
C THR A 148 15.01 -1.74 19.46
N LEU A 149 14.14 -1.04 20.19
CA LEU A 149 13.32 -1.64 21.26
C LEU A 149 12.13 -2.44 20.69
N SER A 150 11.64 -2.11 19.50
CA SER A 150 10.53 -2.82 18.86
C SER A 150 10.97 -4.14 18.21
N GLY A 151 12.24 -4.29 17.89
CA GLY A 151 12.81 -5.52 17.32
C GLY A 151 13.10 -6.63 18.35
N MET A 152 12.90 -6.35 19.64
CA MET A 152 13.18 -7.31 20.72
C MET A 152 11.94 -7.96 21.31
N SER A 153 10.73 -7.63 20.84
CA SER A 153 9.50 -8.25 21.32
C SER A 153 9.03 -9.34 20.36
N HIS A 154 9.59 -10.49 20.52
CA HIS A 154 9.05 -11.76 20.02
C HIS A 154 9.03 -12.76 21.15
#